data_de4fad7ce223031cc5c0bbd7a9b18e2a
#
_entry.id   de4fad7ce223031cc5c0bbd7a9b18e2a
#
_cell.length_a   1.000
_cell.length_b   1.000
_cell.length_c   1.000
_cell.angle_alpha   90.00
_cell.angle_beta   90.00
_cell.angle_gamma   90.00
#
_symmetry.space_group_name_H-M   'P 1'
#
loop_
_entity.id
_entity.type
_entity.pdbx_description
1 polymer ?
#
loop_
_entity_poly.entity_id
_entity_poly.type
_entity_poly.pdbx_seq_one_letter_code
_entity_poly.pdbx_strand_id
1 'polypeptide(L)'
;RRRRWKGYFGQYFELEPDTNCHNVLLALTPATRMAFIFIQMYFIFLNNEQMKVYKHKVVARFGLMHMVGTNLSVWLNVLIQETKHEILTFYNPENDTLGISHRIIPSDHPSAAHLRVARGLKGPHHIFECRRSNIMGTLVQDASPFLFPCTIEYSLICAAILYVMWKNISKYPSKNMAAVLSKMKLEGLTYKRSPHLYSVDCARAHKGLFVGILILVLTIISLILFFVLISKKEFVNLAVIEVNICELTLYAMTTLATLIGMVQVRNLRYDGNRNLELDNILLIGAQTGMFIYSTFTIIGGHFTIEKNTILVLITALSSLIQTTCQTMFILDASKRSVHTPDQMRRKPGREIVTFLLVTNLAMWAINTLEKSRAESHPIQLHFYGLWAWTIITHVSMPLAIFYRFHSTVCLCEIWKRAYKTKPTYM
;
A
#
# COMPACT_ATOMS: atom_id res chain seq x y z
N ARG A 1 11.78 -34.03 9.78
CA ARG A 1 12.04 -33.15 8.59
C ARG A 1 11.04 -33.33 7.43
N ARG A 2 10.28 -34.43 7.37
CA ARG A 2 9.29 -34.72 6.31
C ARG A 2 7.95 -33.98 6.45
N ARG A 3 7.65 -33.35 7.60
CA ARG A 3 6.34 -32.72 7.87
C ARG A 3 6.21 -31.26 7.37
N ARG A 4 7.27 -30.57 7.00
CA ARG A 4 7.23 -29.13 6.66
C ARG A 4 6.90 -28.84 5.17
N TRP A 5 7.03 -29.80 4.28
CA TRP A 5 6.68 -29.68 2.86
C TRP A 5 5.21 -29.99 2.56
N LYS A 6 4.45 -30.48 3.54
CA LYS A 6 3.03 -30.84 3.41
C LYS A 6 2.08 -29.63 3.37
N GLY A 7 2.54 -28.41 3.63
CA GLY A 7 1.68 -27.26 3.82
C GLY A 7 0.85 -26.84 2.58
N TYR A 8 1.45 -26.78 1.41
CA TYR A 8 0.77 -26.36 0.16
C TYR A 8 0.26 -27.55 -0.66
N PHE A 9 1.06 -28.60 -0.79
CA PHE A 9 0.63 -29.83 -1.45
C PHE A 9 -0.28 -30.68 -0.57
N GLY A 10 -0.22 -30.54 0.75
CA GLY A 10 -1.04 -31.29 1.69
C GLY A 10 -2.52 -30.98 1.56
N GLN A 11 -2.90 -29.74 1.19
CA GLN A 11 -4.29 -29.38 0.97
C GLN A 11 -4.95 -30.18 -0.15
N TYR A 12 -4.20 -30.56 -1.18
CA TYR A 12 -4.70 -31.37 -2.28
C TYR A 12 -4.89 -32.84 -1.88
N PHE A 13 -3.99 -33.36 -1.01
CA PHE A 13 -4.01 -34.78 -0.59
C PHE A 13 -4.90 -35.05 0.64
N GLU A 14 -5.33 -33.99 1.36
CA GLU A 14 -6.25 -34.10 2.51
C GLU A 14 -7.71 -33.87 2.14
N LEU A 15 -8.02 -33.52 0.88
CA LEU A 15 -9.39 -33.45 0.38
C LEU A 15 -9.95 -34.83 0.18
N GLU A 16 -11.17 -35.11 0.67
CA GLU A 16 -11.86 -36.36 0.45
C GLU A 16 -12.02 -36.64 -1.05
N PRO A 17 -11.79 -37.89 -1.51
CA PRO A 17 -11.78 -38.24 -2.93
C PRO A 17 -13.08 -38.01 -3.68
N ASP A 18 -14.22 -37.89 -2.98
CA ASP A 18 -15.57 -37.79 -3.59
C ASP A 18 -16.03 -36.32 -3.81
N THR A 19 -15.19 -35.32 -3.57
CA THR A 19 -15.58 -33.93 -3.76
C THR A 19 -15.14 -33.39 -5.11
N ASN A 20 -15.98 -32.52 -5.73
CA ASN A 20 -15.64 -31.75 -6.94
C ASN A 20 -14.39 -30.85 -6.78
N CYS A 21 -13.72 -30.92 -5.64
CA CYS A 21 -12.53 -30.17 -5.29
C CYS A 21 -11.22 -30.88 -5.71
N HIS A 22 -11.28 -32.08 -6.25
CA HIS A 22 -10.09 -32.86 -6.67
C HIS A 22 -9.61 -32.44 -8.07
N ASN A 23 -9.19 -31.15 -8.19
CA ASN A 23 -8.64 -30.64 -9.44
C ASN A 23 -7.13 -30.38 -9.29
N VAL A 24 -6.32 -31.06 -10.12
CA VAL A 24 -4.85 -30.89 -10.15
C VAL A 24 -4.43 -29.41 -10.35
N LEU A 25 -5.23 -28.62 -11.07
CA LEU A 25 -4.96 -27.20 -11.27
C LEU A 25 -5.00 -26.40 -9.96
N LEU A 26 -5.79 -26.83 -8.98
CA LEU A 26 -5.85 -26.21 -7.65
C LEU A 26 -4.52 -26.34 -6.88
N ALA A 27 -3.80 -27.45 -7.07
CA ALA A 27 -2.48 -27.66 -6.48
C ALA A 27 -1.37 -26.94 -7.29
N LEU A 28 -1.51 -26.88 -8.62
CA LEU A 28 -0.50 -26.28 -9.50
C LEU A 28 -0.49 -24.75 -9.42
N THR A 29 -1.66 -24.11 -9.25
CA THR A 29 -1.80 -22.65 -9.22
C THR A 29 -0.92 -21.96 -8.16
N PRO A 30 -0.88 -22.38 -6.88
CA PRO A 30 0.01 -21.76 -5.88
C PRO A 30 1.49 -21.93 -6.23
N ALA A 31 1.87 -23.09 -6.75
CA ALA A 31 3.26 -23.36 -7.13
C ALA A 31 3.73 -22.48 -8.29
N THR A 32 2.91 -22.33 -9.33
CA THR A 32 3.20 -21.47 -10.48
C THR A 32 3.21 -20.00 -10.08
N ARG A 33 2.31 -19.55 -9.20
CA ARG A 33 2.28 -18.21 -8.67
C ARG A 33 3.56 -17.88 -7.88
N MET A 34 3.99 -18.79 -7.02
CA MET A 34 5.22 -18.64 -6.25
C MET A 34 6.44 -18.58 -7.17
N ALA A 35 6.55 -19.47 -8.16
CA ALA A 35 7.62 -19.45 -9.16
C ALA A 35 7.62 -18.11 -9.95
N PHE A 36 6.46 -17.64 -10.37
CA PHE A 36 6.33 -16.36 -11.07
C PHE A 36 6.84 -15.19 -10.22
N ILE A 37 6.45 -15.11 -8.94
CA ILE A 37 6.89 -14.05 -8.02
C ILE A 37 8.42 -14.04 -7.88
N PHE A 38 9.05 -15.20 -7.64
CA PHE A 38 10.50 -15.27 -7.49
C PHE A 38 11.25 -14.91 -8.78
N ILE A 39 10.82 -15.43 -9.93
CA ILE A 39 11.43 -15.12 -11.22
C ILE A 39 11.28 -13.65 -11.55
N GLN A 40 10.10 -13.06 -11.29
CA GLN A 40 9.85 -11.64 -11.54
C GLN A 40 10.68 -10.75 -10.62
N MET A 41 10.76 -11.05 -9.32
CA MET A 41 11.63 -10.33 -8.40
C MET A 41 13.09 -10.35 -8.86
N TYR A 42 13.59 -11.53 -9.19
CA TYR A 42 14.94 -11.69 -9.69
C TYR A 42 15.17 -10.89 -10.98
N PHE A 43 14.23 -10.93 -11.92
CA PHE A 43 14.27 -10.15 -13.16
C PHE A 43 14.31 -8.64 -12.89
N ILE A 44 13.45 -8.14 -12.02
CA ILE A 44 13.39 -6.71 -11.66
C ILE A 44 14.70 -6.29 -10.99
N PHE A 45 15.22 -7.08 -10.04
CA PHE A 45 16.47 -6.79 -9.35
C PHE A 45 17.66 -6.66 -10.29
N LEU A 46 17.77 -7.56 -11.26
CA LEU A 46 18.87 -7.54 -12.23
C LEU A 46 18.80 -6.37 -13.22
N ASN A 47 17.60 -5.87 -13.52
CA ASN A 47 17.39 -4.95 -14.64
C ASN A 47 16.88 -3.56 -14.19
N ASN A 48 16.78 -3.28 -12.89
CA ASN A 48 16.09 -2.10 -12.35
C ASN A 48 16.68 -0.77 -12.83
N GLU A 49 18.01 -0.64 -12.99
CA GLU A 49 18.61 0.67 -13.27
C GLU A 49 18.83 0.98 -14.75
N GLN A 50 19.08 0.00 -15.60
CA GLN A 50 19.44 0.26 -16.99
C GLN A 50 19.15 -0.92 -17.93
N MET A 51 17.91 -1.20 -18.23
CA MET A 51 17.61 -2.18 -19.26
C MET A 51 17.95 -1.64 -20.65
N LYS A 52 19.19 -1.83 -21.08
CA LYS A 52 19.66 -1.47 -22.43
C LYS A 52 19.40 -2.63 -23.39
N VAL A 53 18.21 -2.69 -23.95
CA VAL A 53 17.86 -3.69 -24.95
C VAL A 53 18.19 -3.13 -26.33
N TYR A 54 19.27 -3.63 -26.96
CA TYR A 54 19.68 -3.23 -28.30
C TYR A 54 19.09 -4.11 -29.39
N LYS A 55 18.86 -5.42 -29.09
CA LYS A 55 18.30 -6.40 -30.02
C LYS A 55 16.90 -6.78 -29.59
N HIS A 56 16.02 -7.09 -30.55
CA HIS A 56 14.65 -7.60 -30.28
C HIS A 56 13.77 -6.69 -29.40
N LYS A 57 13.82 -5.37 -29.61
CA LYS A 57 13.03 -4.38 -28.83
C LYS A 57 11.53 -4.70 -28.81
N VAL A 58 10.98 -5.22 -29.91
CA VAL A 58 9.56 -5.55 -30.01
C VAL A 58 9.18 -6.65 -29.03
N VAL A 59 9.98 -7.74 -29.00
CA VAL A 59 9.76 -8.88 -28.09
C VAL A 59 9.91 -8.44 -26.63
N ALA A 60 10.94 -7.65 -26.30
CA ALA A 60 11.14 -7.13 -24.95
C ALA A 60 9.97 -6.23 -24.51
N ARG A 61 9.48 -5.36 -25.38
CA ARG A 61 8.32 -4.50 -25.07
C ARG A 61 7.05 -5.31 -24.89
N PHE A 62 6.82 -6.31 -25.75
CA PHE A 62 5.68 -7.21 -25.60
C PHE A 62 5.75 -7.98 -24.28
N GLY A 63 6.90 -8.58 -23.95
CA GLY A 63 7.10 -9.33 -22.71
C GLY A 63 6.87 -8.48 -21.46
N LEU A 64 7.42 -7.26 -21.43
CA LEU A 64 7.20 -6.34 -20.29
C LEU A 64 5.72 -5.93 -20.14
N MET A 65 5.04 -5.62 -21.25
CA MET A 65 3.62 -5.26 -21.18
C MET A 65 2.76 -6.46 -20.80
N HIS A 66 3.12 -7.66 -21.24
CA HIS A 66 2.47 -8.90 -20.78
C HIS A 66 2.63 -9.09 -19.27
N MET A 67 3.84 -8.88 -18.73
CA MET A 67 4.08 -8.94 -17.28
C MET A 67 3.29 -7.88 -16.51
N VAL A 68 3.14 -6.66 -17.05
CA VAL A 68 2.26 -5.62 -16.47
C VAL A 68 0.82 -6.13 -16.41
N GLY A 69 0.28 -6.65 -17.52
CA GLY A 69 -1.07 -7.22 -17.57
C GLY A 69 -1.26 -8.38 -16.60
N THR A 70 -0.27 -9.25 -16.47
CA THR A 70 -0.30 -10.37 -15.50
C THR A 70 -0.36 -9.87 -14.06
N ASN A 71 0.44 -8.87 -13.69
CA ASN A 71 0.39 -8.30 -12.34
C ASN A 71 -0.95 -7.63 -12.03
N LEU A 72 -1.53 -6.89 -12.98
CA LEU A 72 -2.87 -6.31 -12.82
C LEU A 72 -3.95 -7.39 -12.68
N SER A 73 -3.83 -8.50 -13.42
CA SER A 73 -4.74 -9.63 -13.28
C SER A 73 -4.61 -10.34 -11.93
N VAL A 74 -3.39 -10.48 -11.42
CA VAL A 74 -3.13 -11.02 -10.07
C VAL A 74 -3.72 -10.09 -9.01
N TRP A 75 -3.52 -8.79 -9.14
CA TRP A 75 -4.09 -7.78 -8.25
C TRP A 75 -5.62 -7.90 -8.18
N LEU A 76 -6.29 -7.89 -9.33
CA LEU A 76 -7.75 -7.99 -9.39
C LEU A 76 -8.27 -9.32 -8.83
N ASN A 77 -7.59 -10.44 -9.12
CA ASN A 77 -7.96 -11.75 -8.59
C ASN A 77 -7.85 -11.79 -7.06
N VAL A 78 -6.77 -11.24 -6.48
CA VAL A 78 -6.60 -11.20 -5.02
C VAL A 78 -7.68 -10.34 -4.38
N LEU A 79 -8.01 -9.19 -4.97
CA LEU A 79 -9.09 -8.31 -4.51
C LEU A 79 -10.44 -9.04 -4.45
N ILE A 80 -10.78 -9.79 -5.51
CA ILE A 80 -12.02 -10.58 -5.56
C ILE A 80 -12.00 -11.70 -4.51
N GLN A 81 -10.85 -12.34 -4.29
CA GLN A 81 -10.74 -13.39 -3.28
C GLN A 81 -10.83 -12.86 -1.85
N GLU A 82 -10.26 -11.70 -1.58
CA GLU A 82 -10.39 -10.99 -0.30
C GLU A 82 -11.86 -10.64 -0.02
N THR A 83 -12.53 -10.02 -1.00
CA THR A 83 -13.96 -9.71 -0.90
C THR A 83 -14.81 -10.96 -0.66
N LYS A 84 -14.53 -12.04 -1.39
CA LYS A 84 -15.20 -13.34 -1.19
C LYS A 84 -14.96 -13.88 0.22
N HIS A 85 -13.73 -13.82 0.70
CA HIS A 85 -13.35 -14.31 2.03
C HIS A 85 -14.09 -13.54 3.14
N GLU A 86 -14.12 -12.21 3.05
CA GLU A 86 -14.81 -11.37 4.01
C GLU A 86 -16.31 -11.64 4.02
N ILE A 87 -16.95 -11.73 2.84
CA ILE A 87 -18.36 -12.07 2.72
C ILE A 87 -18.67 -13.42 3.37
N LEU A 88 -17.86 -14.46 3.11
CA LEU A 88 -18.07 -15.79 3.68
C LEU A 88 -17.90 -15.79 5.21
N THR A 89 -16.98 -15.02 5.74
CA THR A 89 -16.77 -14.88 7.19
C THR A 89 -18.01 -14.30 7.86
N PHE A 90 -18.68 -13.34 7.22
CA PHE A 90 -19.92 -12.74 7.75
C PHE A 90 -21.16 -13.61 7.59
N TYR A 91 -21.22 -14.45 6.53
CA TYR A 91 -22.44 -15.23 6.21
C TYR A 91 -22.45 -16.66 6.72
N ASN A 92 -21.38 -17.15 7.34
CA ASN A 92 -21.33 -18.50 7.85
C ASN A 92 -21.49 -18.55 9.38
N PRO A 93 -22.76 -18.53 9.91
CA PRO A 93 -23.01 -18.51 11.34
C PRO A 93 -22.63 -19.83 12.04
N GLU A 94 -22.42 -20.93 11.32
CA GLU A 94 -22.05 -22.24 11.90
C GLU A 94 -20.56 -22.30 12.35
N ASN A 95 -19.72 -21.34 11.96
CA ASN A 95 -18.36 -21.25 12.47
C ASN A 95 -18.22 -20.35 13.71
N ASP A 96 -19.28 -20.23 14.48
CA ASP A 96 -19.41 -19.43 15.72
C ASP A 96 -18.52 -19.88 16.90
N THR A 97 -17.51 -20.70 16.68
CA THR A 97 -16.48 -20.99 17.70
C THR A 97 -15.54 -19.81 17.93
N LEU A 98 -15.58 -18.76 17.13
CA LEU A 98 -14.72 -17.57 17.24
C LEU A 98 -15.44 -16.27 17.63
N GLY A 99 -16.68 -16.29 18.09
CA GLY A 99 -17.30 -15.17 18.81
C GLY A 99 -17.31 -13.79 18.12
N ILE A 100 -17.01 -13.69 16.82
CA ILE A 100 -16.89 -12.43 16.07
C ILE A 100 -18.22 -12.03 15.41
N SER A 101 -19.04 -13.01 15.05
CA SER A 101 -20.30 -12.78 14.32
C SER A 101 -21.41 -12.08 15.11
N HIS A 102 -21.36 -12.14 16.44
CA HIS A 102 -22.40 -11.51 17.30
C HIS A 102 -22.08 -10.09 17.77
N ARG A 103 -20.97 -9.47 17.31
CA ARG A 103 -20.48 -8.21 17.90
C ARG A 103 -21.13 -6.94 17.39
N ILE A 104 -21.97 -6.99 16.35
CA ILE A 104 -22.34 -5.78 15.61
C ILE A 104 -23.77 -5.29 15.93
N ILE A 105 -24.56 -5.96 16.77
CA ILE A 105 -25.92 -5.52 17.09
C ILE A 105 -26.13 -5.39 18.60
N PRO A 106 -25.93 -4.21 19.20
CA PRO A 106 -26.57 -3.87 20.44
C PRO A 106 -27.97 -3.34 20.13
N SER A 107 -28.98 -4.18 20.11
CA SER A 107 -30.38 -3.72 20.09
C SER A 107 -31.10 -4.22 21.31
N ASP A 108 -31.45 -3.29 22.20
CA ASP A 108 -32.31 -3.50 23.36
C ASP A 108 -33.79 -3.76 22.99
N HIS A 109 -34.11 -3.97 21.70
CA HIS A 109 -35.47 -4.31 21.28
C HIS A 109 -35.48 -5.54 20.36
N PRO A 110 -35.97 -6.70 20.83
CA PRO A 110 -35.86 -7.98 20.09
C PRO A 110 -36.80 -8.14 18.92
N SER A 111 -37.75 -7.26 18.65
CA SER A 111 -38.76 -7.50 17.62
C SER A 111 -38.58 -6.76 16.29
N ALA A 112 -37.85 -5.66 16.25
CA ALA A 112 -37.70 -4.88 15.01
C ALA A 112 -36.39 -5.17 14.22
N ALA A 113 -35.36 -5.66 14.88
CA ALA A 113 -34.04 -5.90 14.28
C ALA A 113 -34.02 -7.14 13.38
N HIS A 114 -34.73 -8.22 13.78
CA HIS A 114 -34.81 -9.44 12.97
C HIS A 114 -35.51 -9.25 11.60
N LEU A 115 -36.46 -8.32 11.51
CA LEU A 115 -37.18 -8.08 10.26
C LEU A 115 -36.39 -7.26 9.24
N ARG A 116 -35.47 -6.39 9.68
CA ARG A 116 -34.62 -5.57 8.78
C ARG A 116 -33.43 -6.36 8.26
N VAL A 117 -32.82 -7.21 9.06
CA VAL A 117 -31.72 -8.09 8.62
C VAL A 117 -32.22 -9.11 7.60
N ALA A 118 -33.42 -9.66 7.77
CA ALA A 118 -34.01 -10.62 6.85
C ALA A 118 -34.38 -10.02 5.48
N ARG A 119 -34.66 -8.72 5.37
CA ARG A 119 -35.06 -8.07 4.10
C ARG A 119 -33.90 -7.59 3.21
N GLY A 120 -32.70 -7.37 3.79
CA GLY A 120 -31.56 -6.79 3.03
C GLY A 120 -30.52 -7.78 2.53
N LEU A 121 -30.51 -9.02 3.00
CA LEU A 121 -29.34 -9.88 2.94
C LEU A 121 -29.69 -11.34 2.58
N LYS A 122 -30.45 -11.53 1.47
CA LYS A 122 -30.35 -12.79 0.76
C LYS A 122 -29.00 -12.74 0.02
N GLY A 123 -27.95 -13.17 0.68
CA GLY A 123 -26.66 -13.42 0.04
C GLY A 123 -26.81 -14.47 -1.08
N PRO A 124 -25.86 -14.52 -2.03
CA PRO A 124 -25.91 -15.51 -3.09
C PRO A 124 -25.95 -16.89 -2.45
N HIS A 125 -27.08 -17.59 -2.63
CA HIS A 125 -27.24 -18.98 -2.22
C HIS A 125 -26.15 -19.80 -2.91
N HIS A 126 -25.21 -20.39 -2.20
CA HIS A 126 -24.14 -21.25 -2.68
C HIS A 126 -22.89 -20.55 -3.30
N ILE A 127 -22.11 -19.89 -2.48
CA ILE A 127 -20.68 -19.74 -2.78
C ILE A 127 -20.02 -21.06 -2.37
N PHE A 128 -19.74 -21.92 -3.36
CA PHE A 128 -19.07 -23.19 -3.12
C PHE A 128 -17.59 -22.94 -2.83
N GLU A 129 -17.12 -23.38 -1.66
CA GLU A 129 -15.72 -23.36 -1.29
C GLU A 129 -15.27 -24.75 -0.89
N CYS A 130 -14.12 -25.19 -1.43
CA CYS A 130 -13.53 -26.46 -1.04
C CYS A 130 -13.09 -26.38 0.42
N ARG A 131 -13.71 -27.17 1.29
CA ARG A 131 -13.45 -27.19 2.73
C ARG A 131 -12.01 -27.62 2.98
N ARG A 132 -11.25 -26.77 3.63
CA ARG A 132 -9.87 -27.05 4.05
C ARG A 132 -9.87 -27.81 5.37
N SER A 133 -8.78 -28.56 5.66
CA SER A 133 -8.63 -29.19 6.97
C SER A 133 -8.72 -28.14 8.09
N ASN A 134 -9.29 -28.49 9.26
CA ASN A 134 -9.53 -27.55 10.36
C ASN A 134 -8.27 -26.76 10.77
N ILE A 135 -7.09 -27.39 10.78
CA ILE A 135 -5.84 -26.74 11.22
C ILE A 135 -5.32 -25.75 10.17
N MET A 136 -5.35 -26.12 8.88
CA MET A 136 -4.88 -25.24 7.80
C MET A 136 -5.93 -24.18 7.45
N GLY A 137 -7.20 -24.49 7.63
CA GLY A 137 -8.30 -23.55 7.42
C GLY A 137 -8.22 -22.38 8.39
N THR A 138 -8.07 -22.64 9.69
CA THR A 138 -7.92 -21.59 10.71
C THR A 138 -6.67 -20.76 10.50
N LEU A 139 -5.51 -21.40 10.24
CA LEU A 139 -4.27 -20.66 9.99
C LEU A 139 -4.37 -19.72 8.79
N VAL A 140 -4.98 -20.18 7.69
CA VAL A 140 -5.19 -19.34 6.50
C VAL A 140 -6.19 -18.23 6.79
N GLN A 141 -7.26 -18.52 7.53
CA GLN A 141 -8.28 -17.54 7.90
C GLN A 141 -7.68 -16.41 8.75
N ASP A 142 -6.84 -16.74 9.73
CA ASP A 142 -6.19 -15.78 10.61
C ASP A 142 -5.09 -14.97 9.89
N ALA A 143 -4.37 -15.59 8.94
CA ALA A 143 -3.29 -14.94 8.21
C ALA A 143 -3.75 -14.14 6.99
N SER A 144 -4.88 -14.49 6.39
CA SER A 144 -5.39 -13.88 5.15
C SER A 144 -5.53 -12.37 5.23
N PRO A 145 -6.10 -11.78 6.29
CA PRO A 145 -6.25 -10.32 6.42
C PRO A 145 -4.93 -9.55 6.39
N PHE A 146 -3.82 -10.21 6.73
CA PHE A 146 -2.49 -9.61 6.69
C PHE A 146 -1.77 -9.86 5.37
N LEU A 147 -2.05 -10.99 4.71
CA LEU A 147 -1.35 -11.40 3.49
C LEU A 147 -1.97 -10.81 2.21
N PHE A 148 -3.28 -10.61 2.17
CA PHE A 148 -3.94 -10.02 1.01
C PHE A 148 -3.42 -8.62 0.68
N PRO A 149 -3.38 -7.65 1.61
CA PRO A 149 -2.84 -6.33 1.35
C PRO A 149 -1.40 -6.36 0.82
N CYS A 150 -0.53 -7.20 1.42
CA CYS A 150 0.85 -7.34 0.95
C CYS A 150 0.95 -7.83 -0.50
N THR A 151 0.08 -8.74 -0.91
CA THR A 151 0.06 -9.26 -2.29
C THR A 151 -0.47 -8.23 -3.28
N ILE A 152 -1.47 -7.46 -2.87
CA ILE A 152 -2.05 -6.35 -3.64
C ILE A 152 -0.98 -5.29 -3.91
N GLU A 153 -0.26 -4.85 -2.88
CA GLU A 153 0.82 -3.88 -3.01
C GLU A 153 1.96 -4.38 -3.90
N TYR A 154 2.43 -5.61 -3.65
CA TYR A 154 3.47 -6.22 -4.45
C TYR A 154 3.13 -6.20 -5.94
N SER A 155 1.92 -6.60 -6.32
CA SER A 155 1.51 -6.67 -7.72
C SER A 155 1.42 -5.29 -8.37
N LEU A 156 0.89 -4.27 -7.67
CA LEU A 156 0.82 -2.90 -8.18
C LEU A 156 2.21 -2.27 -8.34
N ILE A 157 3.10 -2.46 -7.36
CA ILE A 157 4.48 -1.95 -7.43
C ILE A 157 5.23 -2.60 -8.60
N CYS A 158 5.12 -3.92 -8.76
CA CYS A 158 5.75 -4.63 -9.88
C CYS A 158 5.20 -4.15 -11.22
N ALA A 159 3.88 -3.97 -11.36
CA ALA A 159 3.28 -3.43 -12.58
C ALA A 159 3.83 -2.02 -12.90
N ALA A 160 3.95 -1.15 -11.91
CA ALA A 160 4.50 0.19 -12.07
C ALA A 160 5.97 0.16 -12.53
N ILE A 161 6.83 -0.61 -11.87
CA ILE A 161 8.25 -0.74 -12.23
C ILE A 161 8.41 -1.28 -13.66
N LEU A 162 7.67 -2.34 -14.00
CA LEU A 162 7.72 -2.95 -15.34
C LEU A 162 7.23 -1.98 -16.43
N TYR A 163 6.22 -1.15 -16.12
CA TYR A 163 5.77 -0.11 -17.03
C TYR A 163 6.84 0.97 -17.25
N VAL A 164 7.55 1.39 -16.19
CA VAL A 164 8.71 2.31 -16.33
C VAL A 164 9.78 1.70 -17.20
N MET A 165 10.12 0.43 -16.98
CA MET A 165 11.11 -0.29 -17.81
C MET A 165 10.66 -0.32 -19.28
N TRP A 166 9.38 -0.62 -19.54
CA TRP A 166 8.80 -0.60 -20.89
C TRP A 166 8.92 0.77 -21.56
N LYS A 167 8.61 1.85 -20.84
CA LYS A 167 8.72 3.23 -21.31
C LYS A 167 10.17 3.62 -21.62
N ASN A 168 11.12 3.12 -20.86
CA ASN A 168 12.53 3.44 -21.03
C ASN A 168 13.14 2.74 -22.25
N ILE A 169 12.68 1.54 -22.65
CA ILE A 169 13.14 0.86 -23.88
C ILE A 169 12.88 1.70 -25.12
N SER A 170 11.83 2.51 -25.17
CA SER A 170 11.49 3.33 -26.33
C SER A 170 12.34 4.60 -26.48
N LYS A 171 12.97 5.07 -25.39
CA LYS A 171 13.72 6.34 -25.37
C LYS A 171 15.15 6.27 -25.91
N TYR A 172 15.68 5.09 -26.19
CA TYR A 172 17.04 4.98 -26.74
C TYR A 172 17.04 5.25 -28.24
N PRO A 173 17.78 6.27 -28.71
CA PRO A 173 17.81 6.62 -30.12
C PRO A 173 18.47 5.54 -30.97
N SER A 174 17.97 5.44 -32.16
CA SER A 174 18.40 4.64 -33.28
C SER A 174 19.93 4.77 -33.57
N LYS A 175 20.48 3.72 -34.13
CA LYS A 175 21.80 3.49 -34.79
C LYS A 175 22.91 4.56 -34.70
N ASN A 176 22.61 5.85 -34.72
CA ASN A 176 23.60 6.93 -34.69
C ASN A 176 24.36 7.07 -33.37
N MET A 177 23.72 6.72 -32.23
CA MET A 177 24.38 6.76 -30.93
C MET A 177 25.30 5.54 -30.72
N ALA A 178 25.02 4.40 -31.34
CA ALA A 178 25.91 3.25 -31.29
C ALA A 178 27.22 3.54 -32.09
N ALA A 179 27.11 4.30 -33.15
CA ALA A 179 28.29 4.75 -33.96
C ALA A 179 29.10 5.80 -33.18
N VAL A 180 28.47 6.72 -32.44
CA VAL A 180 29.16 7.69 -31.58
C VAL A 180 29.83 7.00 -30.39
N LEU A 181 29.16 6.01 -29.78
CA LEU A 181 29.75 5.24 -28.66
C LEU A 181 30.91 4.34 -29.13
N SER A 182 30.85 3.79 -30.35
CA SER A 182 31.97 3.02 -30.95
C SER A 182 33.15 3.92 -31.29
N LYS A 183 32.91 5.15 -31.77
CA LYS A 183 33.96 6.14 -31.96
C LYS A 183 34.63 6.57 -30.66
N MET A 184 33.86 6.86 -29.62
CA MET A 184 34.39 7.18 -28.28
C MET A 184 35.17 6.02 -27.64
N LYS A 185 34.83 4.78 -27.95
CA LYS A 185 35.58 3.61 -27.51
C LYS A 185 36.88 3.39 -28.25
N LEU A 186 36.98 3.88 -29.47
CA LEU A 186 38.18 3.82 -30.27
C LEU A 186 39.19 4.91 -29.91
N GLU A 187 38.74 6.04 -29.36
CA GLU A 187 39.59 7.17 -28.95
C GLU A 187 40.23 7.00 -27.53
N GLY A 188 40.18 5.80 -26.96
CA GLY A 188 40.97 5.50 -25.74
C GLY A 188 40.52 6.22 -24.44
N LEU A 189 39.39 6.94 -24.49
CA LEU A 189 38.77 7.46 -23.30
C LEU A 189 38.07 6.30 -22.55
N THR A 190 38.89 5.54 -21.81
CA THR A 190 38.41 4.67 -20.77
C THR A 190 37.67 5.54 -19.78
N TYR A 191 36.31 5.55 -19.88
CA TYR A 191 35.46 6.07 -18.85
C TYR A 191 35.74 5.24 -17.59
N LYS A 192 36.63 5.73 -16.77
CA LYS A 192 36.95 5.18 -15.46
C LYS A 192 35.63 5.30 -14.70
N ARG A 193 34.89 4.20 -14.64
CA ARG A 193 33.70 4.06 -13.78
C ARG A 193 34.19 4.33 -12.38
N SER A 194 34.02 5.58 -11.93
CA SER A 194 34.24 5.93 -10.54
C SER A 194 33.49 4.87 -9.73
N PRO A 195 34.16 4.14 -8.84
CA PRO A 195 33.43 3.29 -7.93
C PRO A 195 32.53 4.25 -7.15
N HIS A 196 31.24 4.23 -7.45
CA HIS A 196 30.27 4.92 -6.62
C HIS A 196 30.29 4.23 -5.27
N LEU A 197 31.20 4.67 -4.42
CA LEU A 197 31.01 4.53 -2.99
C LEU A 197 29.69 5.26 -2.73
N TYR A 198 28.61 4.51 -2.59
CA TYR A 198 27.36 5.01 -2.03
C TYR A 198 27.60 5.27 -0.55
N SER A 199 28.36 6.34 -0.27
CA SER A 199 28.39 6.93 1.05
C SER A 199 27.02 7.54 1.26
N VAL A 200 26.17 6.85 2.00
CA VAL A 200 24.91 7.40 2.48
C VAL A 200 25.27 8.43 3.55
N ASP A 201 25.30 9.69 3.14
CA ASP A 201 25.54 10.79 4.06
C ASP A 201 24.26 11.03 4.89
N CYS A 202 24.26 10.55 6.14
CA CYS A 202 23.16 10.74 7.09
C CYS A 202 23.21 12.07 7.84
N ALA A 203 24.09 12.98 7.47
CA ALA A 203 24.21 14.26 8.15
C ALA A 203 22.88 15.05 8.10
N ARG A 204 22.48 15.59 9.26
CA ARG A 204 21.24 16.35 9.47
C ARG A 204 19.94 15.63 9.09
N ALA A 205 19.86 14.34 9.37
CA ALA A 205 18.65 13.53 9.24
C ALA A 205 18.27 12.81 10.53
N HIS A 206 19.19 12.78 11.52
CA HIS A 206 19.08 11.94 12.71
C HIS A 206 17.94 12.34 13.64
N LYS A 207 17.65 13.64 13.80
CA LYS A 207 16.54 14.10 14.66
C LYS A 207 15.18 13.69 14.09
N GLY A 208 14.96 13.95 12.79
CA GLY A 208 13.74 13.53 12.11
C GLY A 208 13.56 12.01 12.10
N LEU A 209 14.66 11.27 11.94
CA LEU A 209 14.65 9.80 12.02
C LEU A 209 14.28 9.31 13.42
N PHE A 210 14.90 9.84 14.46
CA PHE A 210 14.64 9.45 15.84
C PHE A 210 13.18 9.69 16.24
N VAL A 211 12.65 10.87 15.97
CA VAL A 211 11.24 11.21 16.26
C VAL A 211 10.31 10.35 15.43
N GLY A 212 10.64 10.10 14.15
CA GLY A 212 9.86 9.23 13.28
C GLY A 212 9.79 7.79 13.79
N ILE A 213 10.92 7.21 14.22
CA ILE A 213 10.96 5.86 14.81
C ILE A 213 10.17 5.79 16.12
N LEU A 214 10.27 6.81 16.97
CA LEU A 214 9.50 6.86 18.21
C LEU A 214 7.99 6.82 17.91
N ILE A 215 7.52 7.61 16.95
CA ILE A 215 6.13 7.62 16.52
C ILE A 215 5.73 6.27 15.92
N LEU A 216 6.57 5.66 15.09
CA LEU A 216 6.30 4.34 14.53
C LEU A 216 6.10 3.29 15.63
N VAL A 217 6.96 3.27 16.64
CA VAL A 217 6.86 2.34 17.78
C VAL A 217 5.57 2.60 18.56
N LEU A 218 5.23 3.86 18.86
CA LEU A 218 3.99 4.21 19.54
C LEU A 218 2.76 3.81 18.72
N THR A 219 2.80 3.95 17.39
CA THR A 219 1.72 3.51 16.51
C THR A 219 1.54 2.00 16.52
N ILE A 220 2.63 1.23 16.55
CA ILE A 220 2.55 -0.23 16.65
C ILE A 220 1.93 -0.65 17.99
N ILE A 221 2.32 0.00 19.08
CA ILE A 221 1.73 -0.25 20.41
C ILE A 221 0.23 0.08 20.40
N SER A 222 -0.17 1.21 19.83
CA SER A 222 -1.57 1.61 19.66
C SER A 222 -2.35 0.56 18.84
N LEU A 223 -1.82 0.07 17.72
CA LEU A 223 -2.45 -0.99 16.93
C LEU A 223 -2.64 -2.29 17.71
N ILE A 224 -1.65 -2.71 18.49
CA ILE A 224 -1.76 -3.90 19.35
C ILE A 224 -2.87 -3.68 20.40
N LEU A 225 -2.90 -2.52 21.04
CA LEU A 225 -3.92 -2.16 22.01
C LEU A 225 -5.31 -2.16 21.38
N PHE A 226 -5.46 -1.57 20.19
CA PHE A 226 -6.70 -1.59 19.42
C PHE A 226 -7.22 -3.02 19.20
N PHE A 227 -6.38 -3.94 18.71
CA PHE A 227 -6.79 -5.33 18.47
C PHE A 227 -7.15 -6.09 19.75
N VAL A 228 -6.49 -5.80 20.86
CA VAL A 228 -6.83 -6.37 22.17
C VAL A 228 -8.17 -5.84 22.67
N LEU A 229 -8.42 -4.55 22.54
CA LEU A 229 -9.65 -3.91 22.99
C LEU A 229 -10.86 -4.29 22.13
N ILE A 230 -10.74 -4.29 20.82
CA ILE A 230 -11.84 -4.61 19.90
C ILE A 230 -12.28 -6.07 20.02
N SER A 231 -11.39 -6.95 20.53
CA SER A 231 -11.72 -8.34 20.79
C SER A 231 -12.74 -8.52 21.93
N LYS A 232 -12.93 -7.52 22.79
CA LYS A 232 -13.86 -7.57 23.92
C LYS A 232 -15.06 -6.65 23.67
N LYS A 233 -16.29 -7.20 23.72
CA LYS A 233 -17.52 -6.45 23.44
C LYS A 233 -17.68 -5.17 24.28
N GLU A 234 -17.25 -5.20 25.53
CA GLU A 234 -17.36 -4.08 26.46
C GLU A 234 -16.47 -2.89 26.10
N PHE A 235 -15.35 -3.13 25.38
CA PHE A 235 -14.33 -2.12 25.07
C PHE A 235 -14.31 -1.65 23.60
N VAL A 236 -15.27 -2.05 22.78
CA VAL A 236 -15.33 -1.66 21.35
C VAL A 236 -15.35 -0.14 21.18
N ASN A 237 -16.15 0.58 21.98
CA ASN A 237 -16.20 2.04 21.93
C ASN A 237 -14.86 2.68 22.31
N LEU A 238 -14.17 2.10 23.30
CA LEU A 238 -12.87 2.57 23.73
C LEU A 238 -11.80 2.33 22.64
N ALA A 239 -11.86 1.18 21.97
CA ALA A 239 -10.98 0.87 20.85
C ALA A 239 -11.13 1.86 19.70
N VAL A 240 -12.38 2.19 19.33
CA VAL A 240 -12.65 3.18 18.27
C VAL A 240 -12.16 4.58 18.67
N ILE A 241 -12.33 4.99 19.89
CA ILE A 241 -11.83 6.29 20.40
C ILE A 241 -10.29 6.31 20.34
N GLU A 242 -9.64 5.26 20.84
CA GLU A 242 -8.19 5.15 20.92
C GLU A 242 -7.55 5.27 19.54
N VAL A 243 -8.01 4.47 18.56
CA VAL A 243 -7.44 4.49 17.20
C VAL A 243 -7.67 5.83 16.51
N ASN A 244 -8.84 6.45 16.66
CA ASN A 244 -9.12 7.76 16.07
C ASN A 244 -8.26 8.88 16.68
N ILE A 245 -7.98 8.84 18.00
CA ILE A 245 -7.07 9.79 18.65
C ILE A 245 -5.65 9.60 18.15
N CYS A 246 -5.18 8.35 18.02
CA CYS A 246 -3.88 8.04 17.46
C CYS A 246 -3.74 8.59 16.03
N GLU A 247 -4.71 8.33 15.17
CA GLU A 247 -4.73 8.82 13.79
C GLU A 247 -4.78 10.34 13.71
N LEU A 248 -5.67 10.97 14.48
CA LEU A 248 -5.79 12.43 14.49
C LEU A 248 -4.47 13.09 14.89
N THR A 249 -3.79 12.53 15.88
CA THR A 249 -2.47 12.98 16.33
C THR A 249 -1.43 12.84 15.21
N LEU A 250 -1.40 11.70 14.51
CA LEU A 250 -0.52 11.47 13.36
C LEU A 250 -0.80 12.44 12.23
N TYR A 251 -2.07 12.66 11.86
CA TYR A 251 -2.42 13.60 10.80
C TYR A 251 -2.07 15.04 11.17
N ALA A 252 -2.31 15.47 12.40
CA ALA A 252 -1.95 16.80 12.87
C ALA A 252 -0.42 17.04 12.83
N MET A 253 0.35 16.12 13.38
CA MET A 253 1.82 16.22 13.39
C MET A 253 2.42 16.18 11.98
N THR A 254 1.94 15.27 11.12
CA THR A 254 2.47 15.17 9.75
C THR A 254 2.03 16.32 8.88
N THR A 255 0.84 16.89 9.08
CA THR A 255 0.41 18.12 8.39
C THR A 255 1.28 19.30 8.78
N LEU A 256 1.51 19.48 10.08
CA LEU A 256 2.39 20.55 10.57
C LEU A 256 3.81 20.39 10.03
N ALA A 257 4.37 19.18 10.09
CA ALA A 257 5.69 18.88 9.53
C ALA A 257 5.75 19.17 8.02
N THR A 258 4.70 18.82 7.28
CA THR A 258 4.59 19.08 5.84
C THR A 258 4.60 20.57 5.55
N LEU A 259 3.84 21.39 6.28
CA LEU A 259 3.81 22.85 6.12
C LEU A 259 5.18 23.47 6.42
N ILE A 260 5.83 23.07 7.52
CA ILE A 260 7.19 23.51 7.84
C ILE A 260 8.18 23.08 6.73
N GLY A 261 8.03 21.86 6.22
CA GLY A 261 8.81 21.33 5.10
C GLY A 261 8.68 22.17 3.85
N MET A 262 7.45 22.57 3.47
CA MET A 262 7.19 23.45 2.33
C MET A 262 7.94 24.78 2.46
N VAL A 263 7.92 25.39 3.64
CA VAL A 263 8.64 26.65 3.90
C VAL A 263 10.15 26.45 3.79
N GLN A 264 10.70 25.38 4.35
CA GLN A 264 12.15 25.12 4.32
C GLN A 264 12.66 24.76 2.91
N VAL A 265 11.90 23.95 2.16
CA VAL A 265 12.28 23.52 0.82
C VAL A 265 12.10 24.62 -0.21
N ARG A 266 11.27 25.64 0.06
CA ARG A 266 11.07 26.80 -0.80
C ARG A 266 12.38 27.54 -1.13
N ASN A 267 13.36 27.48 -0.27
CA ASN A 267 14.68 28.08 -0.48
C ASN A 267 15.54 27.36 -1.52
N LEU A 268 15.18 26.13 -1.92
CA LEU A 268 15.87 25.38 -2.95
C LEU A 268 15.45 25.85 -4.36
N ARG A 269 16.35 25.73 -5.32
CA ARG A 269 16.09 26.11 -6.70
C ARG A 269 15.04 25.22 -7.33
N TYR A 270 13.99 25.81 -7.89
CA TYR A 270 12.95 25.12 -8.62
C TYR A 270 13.36 24.90 -10.08
N ASP A 271 13.28 23.67 -10.59
CA ASP A 271 13.55 23.28 -11.95
C ASP A 271 12.21 23.02 -12.70
N GLY A 272 11.68 24.07 -13.33
CA GLY A 272 10.38 24.00 -14.03
C GLY A 272 10.40 23.14 -15.30
N ASN A 273 11.59 22.91 -15.90
CA ASN A 273 11.72 22.10 -17.11
C ASN A 273 11.68 20.59 -16.85
N ARG A 274 11.63 20.19 -15.58
CA ARG A 274 11.53 18.77 -15.21
C ARG A 274 10.11 18.28 -15.43
N ASN A 275 9.96 17.37 -16.37
CA ASN A 275 8.68 16.71 -16.60
C ASN A 275 8.19 16.00 -15.34
N LEU A 276 6.87 15.87 -15.19
CA LEU A 276 6.27 15.05 -14.13
C LEU A 276 6.79 13.63 -14.30
N GLU A 277 7.50 13.14 -13.28
CA GLU A 277 7.96 11.76 -13.27
C GLU A 277 6.75 10.83 -13.06
N LEU A 278 6.85 9.60 -13.54
CA LEU A 278 5.76 8.64 -13.46
C LEU A 278 5.32 8.40 -12.00
N ASP A 279 6.29 8.44 -11.08
CA ASP A 279 6.04 8.28 -9.64
C ASP A 279 5.07 9.34 -9.09
N ASN A 280 5.17 10.57 -9.57
CA ASN A 280 4.24 11.65 -9.19
C ASN A 280 2.83 11.43 -9.74
N ILE A 281 2.71 10.88 -10.96
CA ILE A 281 1.42 10.54 -11.57
C ILE A 281 0.76 9.38 -10.81
N LEU A 282 1.54 8.36 -10.44
CA LEU A 282 1.07 7.25 -9.62
C LEU A 282 0.62 7.69 -8.23
N LEU A 283 1.35 8.63 -7.63
CA LEU A 283 0.99 9.22 -6.34
C LEU A 283 -0.39 9.90 -6.40
N ILE A 284 -0.63 10.72 -7.43
CA ILE A 284 -1.92 11.41 -7.63
C ILE A 284 -3.04 10.38 -7.88
N GLY A 285 -2.76 9.37 -8.72
CA GLY A 285 -3.71 8.29 -8.97
C GLY A 285 -4.07 7.52 -7.70
N ALA A 286 -3.08 7.20 -6.88
CA ALA A 286 -3.30 6.50 -5.61
C ALA A 286 -4.05 7.36 -4.57
N GLN A 287 -3.86 8.68 -4.59
CA GLN A 287 -4.56 9.61 -3.71
C GLN A 287 -6.08 9.55 -3.88
N THR A 288 -6.58 9.19 -5.07
CA THR A 288 -8.03 9.06 -5.29
C THR A 288 -8.67 8.04 -4.36
N GLY A 289 -7.96 6.96 -4.00
CA GLY A 289 -8.43 5.98 -3.02
C GLY A 289 -8.65 6.60 -1.64
N MET A 290 -7.70 7.43 -1.18
CA MET A 290 -7.85 8.16 0.09
C MET A 290 -9.06 9.11 0.06
N PHE A 291 -9.28 9.81 -1.06
CA PHE A 291 -10.43 10.71 -1.21
C PHE A 291 -11.75 9.93 -1.17
N ILE A 292 -11.86 8.84 -1.92
CA ILE A 292 -13.06 8.00 -1.92
C ILE A 292 -13.36 7.50 -0.52
N TYR A 293 -12.39 6.86 0.14
CA TYR A 293 -12.57 6.34 1.48
C TYR A 293 -12.99 7.40 2.49
N SER A 294 -12.24 8.51 2.57
CA SER A 294 -12.53 9.58 3.52
C SER A 294 -13.88 10.25 3.25
N THR A 295 -14.26 10.43 1.97
CA THR A 295 -15.56 11.01 1.61
C THR A 295 -16.71 10.15 2.08
N PHE A 296 -16.66 8.82 1.83
CA PHE A 296 -17.71 7.93 2.30
C PHE A 296 -17.70 7.79 3.83
N THR A 297 -16.54 7.86 4.48
CA THR A 297 -16.45 7.92 5.95
C THR A 297 -17.11 9.18 6.51
N ILE A 298 -16.91 10.35 5.88
CA ILE A 298 -17.55 11.61 6.28
C ILE A 298 -19.07 11.53 6.09
N ILE A 299 -19.53 11.02 4.95
CA ILE A 299 -20.97 10.88 4.68
C ILE A 299 -21.61 9.97 5.72
N GLY A 300 -21.06 8.77 5.94
CA GLY A 300 -21.57 7.82 6.93
C GLY A 300 -21.59 8.41 8.35
N GLY A 301 -20.52 9.09 8.73
CA GLY A 301 -20.42 9.75 10.02
C GLY A 301 -21.36 10.94 10.19
N HIS A 302 -21.60 11.73 9.14
CA HIS A 302 -22.50 12.91 9.21
C HIS A 302 -23.95 12.54 9.43
N PHE A 303 -24.43 11.46 8.82
CA PHE A 303 -25.82 11.03 8.91
C PHE A 303 -26.10 10.09 10.09
N THR A 304 -25.07 9.61 10.79
CA THR A 304 -25.23 8.76 11.98
C THR A 304 -25.04 9.60 13.24
N ILE A 305 -26.10 9.81 14.01
CA ILE A 305 -26.07 10.63 15.23
C ILE A 305 -25.73 9.73 16.43
N GLU A 306 -24.46 9.48 16.66
CA GLU A 306 -23.94 8.77 17.84
C GLU A 306 -22.84 9.57 18.55
N LYS A 307 -22.59 9.28 19.85
CA LYS A 307 -21.65 10.07 20.68
C LYS A 307 -20.23 10.19 20.15
N ASN A 308 -19.75 9.21 19.37
CA ASN A 308 -18.36 9.17 18.88
C ASN A 308 -18.21 9.63 17.41
N THR A 309 -19.29 9.98 16.75
CA THR A 309 -19.33 10.31 15.32
C THR A 309 -18.51 11.55 14.98
N ILE A 310 -18.51 12.55 15.87
CA ILE A 310 -17.77 13.81 15.68
C ILE A 310 -16.26 13.53 15.59
N LEU A 311 -15.73 12.64 16.42
CA LEU A 311 -14.31 12.29 16.38
C LEU A 311 -13.93 11.63 15.04
N VAL A 312 -14.74 10.69 14.55
CA VAL A 312 -14.54 10.02 13.26
C VAL A 312 -14.59 11.02 12.09
N LEU A 313 -15.53 11.99 12.14
CA LEU A 313 -15.64 13.06 11.16
C LEU A 313 -14.37 13.93 11.12
N ILE A 314 -13.91 14.37 12.27
CA ILE A 314 -12.70 15.21 12.40
C ILE A 314 -11.47 14.43 11.90
N THR A 315 -11.36 13.16 12.23
CA THR A 315 -10.26 12.29 11.78
C THR A 315 -10.28 12.14 10.26
N ALA A 316 -11.43 11.86 9.65
CA ALA A 316 -11.56 11.72 8.21
C ALA A 316 -11.25 13.05 7.47
N LEU A 317 -11.72 14.18 7.98
CA LEU A 317 -11.40 15.49 7.41
C LEU A 317 -9.91 15.82 7.54
N SER A 318 -9.32 15.52 8.69
CA SER A 318 -7.87 15.71 8.93
C SER A 318 -7.03 14.83 7.99
N SER A 319 -7.49 13.62 7.70
CA SER A 319 -6.87 12.72 6.71
C SER A 319 -6.86 13.34 5.30
N LEU A 320 -7.97 13.94 4.85
CA LEU A 320 -8.04 14.62 3.55
C LEU A 320 -7.08 15.80 3.46
N ILE A 321 -7.06 16.65 4.50
CA ILE A 321 -6.18 17.83 4.55
C ILE A 321 -4.71 17.36 4.53
N GLN A 322 -4.36 16.39 5.39
CA GLN A 322 -3.01 15.87 5.48
C GLN A 322 -2.54 15.28 4.14
N THR A 323 -3.37 14.44 3.51
CA THR A 323 -3.05 13.78 2.24
C THR A 323 -2.84 14.81 1.13
N THR A 324 -3.68 15.83 1.05
CA THR A 324 -3.56 16.92 0.06
C THR A 324 -2.29 17.74 0.28
N CYS A 325 -2.03 18.17 1.50
CA CYS A 325 -0.82 18.94 1.84
C CYS A 325 0.45 18.12 1.53
N GLN A 326 0.48 16.84 1.89
CA GLN A 326 1.62 15.97 1.64
C GLN A 326 1.88 15.75 0.15
N THR A 327 0.82 15.52 -0.65
CA THR A 327 0.99 15.38 -2.11
C THR A 327 1.54 16.67 -2.72
N MET A 328 1.00 17.83 -2.34
CA MET A 328 1.54 19.12 -2.79
C MET A 328 3.02 19.29 -2.43
N PHE A 329 3.40 18.92 -1.21
CA PHE A 329 4.79 18.96 -0.76
C PHE A 329 5.69 18.04 -1.60
N ILE A 330 5.28 16.79 -1.84
CA ILE A 330 6.05 15.83 -2.63
C ILE A 330 6.22 16.34 -4.07
N LEU A 331 5.15 16.82 -4.70
CA LEU A 331 5.19 17.34 -6.07
C LEU A 331 6.10 18.58 -6.20
N ASP A 332 6.07 19.49 -5.23
CA ASP A 332 6.94 20.66 -5.20
C ASP A 332 8.40 20.27 -4.92
N ALA A 333 8.65 19.49 -3.88
CA ALA A 333 9.98 19.08 -3.46
C ALA A 333 10.70 18.19 -4.50
N SER A 334 9.97 17.38 -5.27
CA SER A 334 10.52 16.54 -6.34
C SER A 334 11.18 17.36 -7.47
N LYS A 335 10.73 18.60 -7.68
CA LYS A 335 11.26 19.53 -8.68
C LYS A 335 12.35 20.47 -8.15
N ARG A 336 12.71 20.36 -6.87
CA ARG A 336 13.68 21.24 -6.24
C ARG A 336 15.04 20.57 -6.07
N SER A 337 16.10 21.36 -6.18
CA SER A 337 17.48 20.92 -6.00
C SER A 337 18.35 22.00 -5.37
N VAL A 338 19.39 21.56 -4.65
CA VAL A 338 20.44 22.42 -4.08
C VAL A 338 21.22 23.10 -5.20
N HIS A 339 21.48 24.41 -5.04
CA HIS A 339 22.25 25.20 -6.00
C HIS A 339 23.48 25.88 -5.38
N THR A 340 23.46 26.23 -4.09
CA THR A 340 24.55 26.92 -3.41
C THR A 340 25.30 25.97 -2.46
N PRO A 341 26.64 26.17 -2.26
CA PRO A 341 27.42 25.37 -1.32
C PRO A 341 26.88 25.44 0.12
N ASP A 342 26.32 26.58 0.52
CA ASP A 342 25.74 26.78 1.85
C ASP A 342 24.47 25.94 2.03
N GLN A 343 23.59 25.86 1.01
CA GLN A 343 22.41 24.97 1.01
C GLN A 343 22.84 23.50 1.07
N MET A 344 23.93 23.13 0.40
CA MET A 344 24.46 21.76 0.45
C MET A 344 24.97 21.39 1.84
N ARG A 345 25.52 22.35 2.59
CA ARG A 345 25.97 22.16 3.98
C ARG A 345 24.80 22.12 4.95
N ARG A 346 23.82 23.01 4.77
CA ARG A 346 22.64 23.13 5.68
C ARG A 346 21.56 22.09 5.42
N LYS A 347 21.42 21.62 4.18
CA LYS A 347 20.40 20.64 3.74
C LYS A 347 18.98 20.95 4.26
N PRO A 348 18.41 22.13 3.90
CA PRO A 348 17.12 22.57 4.44
C PRO A 348 16.01 21.57 4.09
N GLY A 349 15.15 21.26 5.05
CA GLY A 349 14.02 20.34 4.89
C GLY A 349 14.35 18.85 4.99
N ARG A 350 15.62 18.44 5.05
CA ARG A 350 16.00 17.02 5.04
C ARG A 350 15.53 16.26 6.27
N GLU A 351 15.54 16.87 7.44
CA GLU A 351 15.03 16.28 8.68
C GLU A 351 13.53 15.99 8.59
N ILE A 352 12.79 16.93 7.98
CA ILE A 352 11.33 16.79 7.78
C ILE A 352 11.01 15.70 6.77
N VAL A 353 11.74 15.63 5.64
CA VAL A 353 11.58 14.56 4.66
C VAL A 353 11.83 13.20 5.32
N THR A 354 12.86 13.08 6.16
CA THR A 354 13.15 11.83 6.89
C THR A 354 12.04 11.50 7.89
N PHE A 355 11.55 12.48 8.62
CA PHE A 355 10.43 12.31 9.53
C PHE A 355 9.17 11.83 8.79
N LEU A 356 8.79 12.52 7.71
CA LEU A 356 7.63 12.14 6.89
C LEU A 356 7.76 10.75 6.27
N LEU A 357 8.98 10.35 5.88
CA LEU A 357 9.23 9.02 5.35
C LEU A 357 8.87 7.93 6.36
N VAL A 358 9.32 8.05 7.60
CA VAL A 358 9.07 7.06 8.65
C VAL A 358 7.62 7.10 9.13
N THR A 359 7.03 8.29 9.27
CA THR A 359 5.61 8.42 9.68
C THR A 359 4.63 7.94 8.60
N ASN A 360 4.97 8.04 7.31
CA ASN A 360 4.17 7.39 6.27
C ASN A 360 4.17 5.86 6.38
N LEU A 361 5.27 5.26 6.82
CA LEU A 361 5.31 3.83 7.12
C LEU A 361 4.39 3.47 8.30
N ALA A 362 4.31 4.33 9.32
CA ALA A 362 3.36 4.16 10.43
C ALA A 362 1.90 4.24 9.94
N MET A 363 1.58 5.24 9.12
CA MET A 363 0.24 5.39 8.54
C MET A 363 -0.10 4.26 7.55
N TRP A 364 0.89 3.74 6.83
CA TRP A 364 0.72 2.54 6.01
C TRP A 364 0.32 1.34 6.87
N ALA A 365 0.97 1.13 8.02
CA ALA A 365 0.63 0.03 8.92
C ALA A 365 -0.81 0.14 9.45
N ILE A 366 -1.28 1.35 9.81
CA ILE A 366 -2.67 1.57 10.22
C ILE A 366 -3.63 1.23 9.08
N ASN A 367 -3.39 1.76 7.88
CA ASN A 367 -4.27 1.51 6.74
C ASN A 367 -4.34 0.02 6.38
N THR A 368 -3.19 -0.68 6.44
CA THR A 368 -3.11 -2.11 6.09
C THR A 368 -3.72 -3.01 7.14
N LEU A 369 -3.51 -2.72 8.42
CA LEU A 369 -3.88 -3.65 9.49
C LEU A 369 -5.26 -3.35 10.10
N GLU A 370 -5.64 -2.09 10.15
CA GLU A 370 -6.89 -1.64 10.79
C GLU A 370 -7.94 -1.23 9.76
N LYS A 371 -7.66 -0.23 8.91
CA LYS A 371 -8.67 0.35 8.00
C LYS A 371 -9.12 -0.56 6.87
N SER A 372 -8.30 -1.50 6.46
CA SER A 372 -8.69 -2.47 5.42
C SER A 372 -9.81 -3.40 5.88
N ARG A 373 -10.05 -3.50 7.18
CA ARG A 373 -11.10 -4.36 7.75
C ARG A 373 -12.40 -3.61 7.90
N ALA A 374 -13.45 -4.05 7.22
CA ALA A 374 -14.78 -3.46 7.34
C ALA A 374 -15.32 -3.54 8.78
N GLU A 375 -14.96 -4.61 9.52
CA GLU A 375 -15.37 -4.82 10.92
C GLU A 375 -14.87 -3.74 11.88
N SER A 376 -13.78 -3.07 11.57
CA SER A 376 -13.20 -2.02 12.41
C SER A 376 -14.02 -0.74 12.41
N HIS A 377 -15.06 -0.63 11.57
CA HIS A 377 -15.83 0.59 11.35
C HIS A 377 -17.33 0.41 11.62
N PRO A 378 -17.74 0.26 12.89
CA PRO A 378 -19.15 -0.01 13.25
C PRO A 378 -20.12 1.06 12.78
N ILE A 379 -19.71 2.33 12.77
CA ILE A 379 -20.56 3.47 12.36
C ILE A 379 -20.90 3.37 10.86
N GLN A 380 -19.90 3.12 10.02
CA GLN A 380 -20.06 2.99 8.57
C GLN A 380 -20.83 1.72 8.21
N LEU A 381 -20.56 0.62 8.90
CA LEU A 381 -21.32 -0.62 8.75
C LEU A 381 -22.80 -0.43 9.08
N HIS A 382 -23.11 0.32 10.12
CA HIS A 382 -24.49 0.61 10.50
C HIS A 382 -25.21 1.47 9.45
N PHE A 383 -24.52 2.47 8.87
CA PHE A 383 -25.10 3.39 7.89
C PHE A 383 -25.24 2.77 6.50
N TYR A 384 -24.17 2.20 5.95
CA TYR A 384 -24.15 1.66 4.59
C TYR A 384 -24.63 0.21 4.50
N GLY A 385 -24.60 -0.51 5.61
CA GLY A 385 -24.73 -1.96 5.63
C GLY A 385 -23.46 -2.65 5.14
N LEU A 386 -23.38 -3.95 5.39
CA LEU A 386 -22.19 -4.76 5.12
C LEU A 386 -21.76 -4.70 3.65
N TRP A 387 -22.69 -4.92 2.71
CA TRP A 387 -22.36 -5.00 1.29
C TRP A 387 -21.77 -3.72 0.72
N ALA A 388 -22.44 -2.60 0.96
CA ALA A 388 -21.99 -1.34 0.41
C ALA A 388 -20.66 -0.91 1.04
N TRP A 389 -20.51 -1.06 2.36
CA TRP A 389 -19.27 -0.70 3.03
C TRP A 389 -18.10 -1.58 2.60
N THR A 390 -18.30 -2.90 2.48
CA THR A 390 -17.27 -3.82 1.98
C THR A 390 -16.84 -3.45 0.55
N ILE A 391 -17.76 -3.12 -0.35
CA ILE A 391 -17.40 -2.69 -1.70
C ILE A 391 -16.61 -1.38 -1.66
N ILE A 392 -17.03 -0.40 -0.87
CA ILE A 392 -16.34 0.89 -0.74
C ILE A 392 -14.91 0.68 -0.24
N THR A 393 -14.72 -0.11 0.82
CA THR A 393 -13.39 -0.39 1.37
C THR A 393 -12.51 -1.14 0.38
N HIS A 394 -13.02 -2.18 -0.27
CA HIS A 394 -12.23 -2.99 -1.21
C HIS A 394 -11.83 -2.25 -2.50
N VAL A 395 -12.57 -1.23 -2.89
CA VAL A 395 -12.19 -0.36 -4.03
C VAL A 395 -11.21 0.73 -3.60
N SER A 396 -11.41 1.34 -2.44
CA SER A 396 -10.67 2.52 -2.02
C SER A 396 -9.39 2.19 -1.24
N MET A 397 -9.42 1.16 -0.35
CA MET A 397 -8.31 0.86 0.54
C MET A 397 -7.04 0.38 -0.16
N PRO A 398 -7.07 -0.47 -1.19
CA PRO A 398 -5.85 -0.85 -1.91
C PRO A 398 -5.10 0.35 -2.48
N LEU A 399 -5.83 1.34 -3.00
CA LEU A 399 -5.22 2.58 -3.49
C LEU A 399 -4.73 3.47 -2.34
N ALA A 400 -5.44 3.52 -1.23
CA ALA A 400 -5.06 4.29 -0.05
C ALA A 400 -3.79 3.72 0.63
N ILE A 401 -3.67 2.41 0.72
CA ILE A 401 -2.50 1.70 1.22
C ILE A 401 -1.32 1.96 0.28
N PHE A 402 -1.53 1.80 -1.03
CA PHE A 402 -0.53 2.09 -2.05
C PHE A 402 -0.07 3.56 -1.99
N TYR A 403 -0.97 4.51 -1.77
CA TYR A 403 -0.62 5.93 -1.60
C TYR A 403 0.40 6.13 -0.47
N ARG A 404 0.17 5.53 0.70
CA ARG A 404 1.09 5.67 1.85
C ARG A 404 2.45 5.07 1.57
N PHE A 405 2.48 3.87 1.01
CA PHE A 405 3.73 3.21 0.63
C PHE A 405 4.47 4.00 -0.45
N HIS A 406 3.78 4.38 -1.52
CA HIS A 406 4.38 5.12 -2.63
C HIS A 406 4.87 6.52 -2.22
N SER A 407 4.20 7.15 -1.25
CA SER A 407 4.69 8.39 -0.63
C SER A 407 6.07 8.20 0.02
N THR A 408 6.33 7.05 0.67
CA THR A 408 7.67 6.76 1.24
C THR A 408 8.72 6.64 0.15
N VAL A 409 8.38 6.03 -0.98
CA VAL A 409 9.28 5.89 -2.15
C VAL A 409 9.61 7.27 -2.72
N CYS A 410 8.60 8.11 -2.97
CA CYS A 410 8.78 9.47 -3.48
C CYS A 410 9.63 10.33 -2.51
N LEU A 411 9.37 10.25 -1.21
CA LEU A 411 10.15 10.96 -0.18
C LEU A 411 11.60 10.46 -0.12
N CYS A 412 11.83 9.15 -0.27
CA CYS A 412 13.17 8.57 -0.35
C CYS A 412 13.93 9.08 -1.58
N GLU A 413 13.25 9.24 -2.70
CA GLU A 413 13.84 9.79 -3.92
C GLU A 413 14.19 11.27 -3.79
N ILE A 414 13.30 12.08 -3.18
CA ILE A 414 13.58 13.47 -2.82
C ILE A 414 14.80 13.53 -1.90
N TRP A 415 14.86 12.69 -0.86
CA TRP A 415 15.98 12.61 0.08
C TRP A 415 17.31 12.30 -0.61
N LYS A 416 17.31 11.44 -1.64
CA LYS A 416 18.50 11.06 -2.42
C LYS A 416 18.92 12.14 -3.42
N ARG A 417 17.97 12.82 -4.07
CA ARG A 417 18.22 13.67 -5.25
C ARG A 417 18.31 15.14 -4.94
N ALA A 418 17.48 15.67 -4.03
CA ALA A 418 17.38 17.11 -3.78
C ALA A 418 18.70 17.72 -3.31
N TYR A 419 19.55 16.96 -2.64
CA TYR A 419 20.79 17.40 -2.00
C TYR A 419 22.07 16.96 -2.75
N LYS A 420 21.95 16.53 -4.00
CA LYS A 420 23.09 16.26 -4.88
C LYS A 420 23.26 17.38 -5.88
N THR A 421 24.49 17.90 -6.02
CA THR A 421 24.82 18.81 -7.13
C THR A 421 24.80 18.05 -8.44
N LYS A 422 24.10 18.59 -9.45
CA LYS A 422 24.31 18.15 -10.82
C LYS A 422 25.73 18.57 -11.23
N PRO A 423 26.57 17.69 -11.81
CA PRO A 423 27.80 18.16 -12.40
C PRO A 423 27.44 19.16 -13.51
N THR A 424 27.88 20.40 -13.33
CA THR A 424 27.77 21.43 -14.37
C THR A 424 28.81 21.08 -15.39
N TYR A 425 28.41 20.48 -16.52
CA TYR A 425 29.29 20.41 -17.67
C TYR A 425 29.41 21.85 -18.21
N MET A 426 30.56 22.47 -17.97
CA MET A 426 31.04 23.63 -18.75
C MET A 426 31.55 23.15 -20.08
#